data_c2b7fc94a7a4842bd0fbd13d2540aa39
#
_entry.id   c2b7fc94a7a4842bd0fbd13d2540aa39
#
_cell.length_a   1.000
_cell.length_b   1.000
_cell.length_c   1.000
_cell.angle_alpha   90.00
_cell.angle_beta   90.00
_cell.angle_gamma   90.00
#
_symmetry.space_group_name_H-M   'P 1'
#
loop_
_entity.id
_entity.type
_entity.pdbx_description
1 polymer ?
#
loop_
_entity_poly.entity_id
_entity_poly.type
_entity_poly.pdbx_seq_one_letter_code
_entity_poly.pdbx_strand_id
1 'polypeptide(L)'
;SLDYDINYNKLDYLSGDPKSIGNYLAELYIDYGFVDNSNEINDYSSNYYKPINPPLDLSKNGNPDIIDPNRWQPLKILNFIDQSGNLIEGIPEFISPEWGNVLPFALSEEDLVLKVRDDDIYKVYHDPGVPPLLDTIGQGELDSLFKSSFSMVSIWGSHLDKDDGILWDISPNSIGNLQSYPENILEFHSLYDYFNGGDVSTGFDINPFTNQKYEEQIVPRGDYTRVLAEFWADGPDSE
;
A
#
# COMPACT_ATOMS: atom_id res chain seq x y z
N SER A 1 -7.08 -21.46 25.29
CA SER A 1 -5.85 -20.85 25.84
C SER A 1 -4.76 -21.93 25.86
N LEU A 2 -3.53 -21.53 25.67
CA LEU A 2 -2.39 -22.45 25.65
C LEU A 2 -1.84 -22.69 27.07
N ASP A 3 -2.54 -22.23 28.12
CA ASP A 3 -2.18 -22.29 29.53
C ASP A 3 -0.73 -21.82 29.86
N TYR A 4 -0.21 -20.87 29.07
CA TYR A 4 1.06 -20.24 29.38
C TYR A 4 0.88 -19.16 30.45
N ASP A 5 1.81 -19.12 31.42
CA ASP A 5 1.94 -18.01 32.35
C ASP A 5 2.44 -16.77 31.63
N ILE A 6 1.56 -15.77 31.44
CA ILE A 6 1.89 -14.51 30.78
C ILE A 6 2.90 -13.63 31.54
N ASN A 7 3.12 -13.94 32.83
CA ASN A 7 4.09 -13.23 33.66
C ASN A 7 5.46 -13.93 33.72
N TYR A 8 5.65 -15.01 32.95
CA TYR A 8 6.91 -15.70 32.88
C TYR A 8 7.94 -14.82 32.13
N ASN A 9 8.96 -14.34 32.81
CA ASN A 9 9.93 -13.37 32.31
C ASN A 9 11.39 -13.81 32.41
N LYS A 10 11.66 -15.13 32.61
CA LYS A 10 13.03 -15.61 32.66
C LYS A 10 13.71 -15.55 31.30
N LEU A 11 15.00 -15.15 31.31
CA LEU A 11 15.84 -14.96 30.12
C LEU A 11 16.96 -15.99 30.01
N ASP A 12 16.96 -17.01 30.88
CA ASP A 12 18.00 -18.04 30.89
C ASP A 12 17.86 -19.00 29.71
N TYR A 13 18.33 -18.54 28.54
CA TYR A 13 18.31 -19.34 27.31
C TYR A 13 19.21 -20.58 27.36
N LEU A 14 20.23 -20.60 28.22
CA LEU A 14 21.13 -21.74 28.38
C LEU A 14 20.48 -22.92 29.10
N SER A 15 19.35 -22.69 29.78
CA SER A 15 18.57 -23.75 30.39
C SER A 15 17.90 -24.69 29.36
N GLY A 16 17.80 -24.26 28.10
CA GLY A 16 17.10 -25.01 27.06
C GLY A 16 15.55 -24.96 27.17
N ASP A 17 15.01 -24.19 28.14
CA ASP A 17 13.57 -23.98 28.25
C ASP A 17 13.08 -23.09 27.11
N PRO A 18 12.13 -23.57 26.26
CA PRO A 18 11.63 -22.79 25.11
C PRO A 18 11.07 -21.42 25.47
N LYS A 19 10.47 -21.26 26.65
CA LYS A 19 9.91 -19.98 27.12
C LYS A 19 11.02 -18.97 27.40
N SER A 20 12.09 -19.42 28.11
CA SER A 20 13.25 -18.58 28.40
C SER A 20 14.00 -18.18 27.13
N ILE A 21 14.12 -19.09 26.16
CA ILE A 21 14.70 -18.80 24.85
C ILE A 21 13.87 -17.77 24.13
N GLY A 22 12.52 -17.93 24.08
CA GLY A 22 11.61 -16.99 23.45
C GLY A 22 11.70 -15.59 24.06
N ASN A 23 11.69 -15.49 25.39
CA ASN A 23 11.82 -14.21 26.08
C ASN A 23 13.19 -13.55 25.81
N TYR A 24 14.25 -14.31 25.81
CA TYR A 24 15.59 -13.79 25.50
C TYR A 24 15.69 -13.24 24.07
N LEU A 25 15.14 -13.98 23.10
CA LEU A 25 15.09 -13.50 21.70
C LEU A 25 14.23 -12.24 21.57
N ALA A 26 13.08 -12.19 22.23
CA ALA A 26 12.21 -11.02 22.20
C ALA A 26 12.93 -9.77 22.77
N GLU A 27 13.64 -9.92 23.89
CA GLU A 27 14.42 -8.82 24.46
C GLU A 27 15.51 -8.31 23.50
N LEU A 28 16.23 -9.23 22.86
CA LEU A 28 17.25 -8.85 21.87
C LEU A 28 16.66 -8.06 20.69
N TYR A 29 15.47 -8.45 20.21
CA TYR A 29 14.81 -7.72 19.12
C TYR A 29 14.29 -6.36 19.57
N ILE A 30 13.76 -6.25 20.79
CA ILE A 30 13.32 -4.97 21.36
C ILE A 30 14.51 -4.02 21.52
N ASP A 31 15.61 -4.50 22.10
CA ASP A 31 16.84 -3.71 22.27
C ASP A 31 17.41 -3.26 20.93
N TYR A 32 17.35 -4.13 19.91
CA TYR A 32 17.77 -3.78 18.56
C TYR A 32 16.87 -2.69 17.94
N GLY A 33 15.55 -2.79 18.10
CA GLY A 33 14.60 -1.80 17.59
C GLY A 33 14.85 -0.40 18.16
N PHE A 34 15.28 -0.29 19.41
CA PHE A 34 15.61 1.01 20.00
C PHE A 34 16.87 1.67 19.41
N VAL A 35 17.71 0.93 18.68
CA VAL A 35 18.99 1.43 18.14
C VAL A 35 19.11 1.30 16.62
N ASP A 36 18.09 0.82 15.94
CA ASP A 36 18.09 0.58 14.50
C ASP A 36 17.88 1.86 13.66
N ASN A 37 17.75 3.01 14.29
CA ASN A 37 17.47 4.34 13.74
C ASN A 37 16.01 4.56 13.27
N SER A 38 15.07 3.68 13.64
CA SER A 38 13.63 3.94 13.43
C SER A 38 13.08 5.06 14.32
N ASN A 39 13.83 5.44 15.33
CA ASN A 39 13.44 6.40 16.36
C ASN A 39 12.26 5.93 17.24
N GLU A 40 12.13 4.60 17.43
CA GLU A 40 11.07 4.00 18.24
C GLU A 40 11.03 4.56 19.67
N ILE A 41 12.19 4.83 20.24
CA ILE A 41 12.33 5.40 21.60
C ILE A 41 11.65 6.77 21.76
N ASN A 42 11.37 7.48 20.65
CA ASN A 42 10.65 8.74 20.61
C ASN A 42 9.38 8.63 19.78
N ASP A 43 8.67 7.50 19.87
CA ASP A 43 7.41 7.23 19.19
C ASP A 43 7.49 7.43 17.66
N TYR A 44 8.61 7.07 17.03
CA TYR A 44 8.88 7.20 15.60
C TYR A 44 8.77 8.64 15.06
N SER A 45 8.89 9.64 15.93
CA SER A 45 8.77 11.05 15.56
C SER A 45 9.81 11.46 14.52
N SER A 46 9.40 12.30 13.58
CA SER A 46 10.29 12.84 12.54
C SER A 46 11.26 13.87 13.13
N ASN A 47 12.54 13.77 12.76
CA ASN A 47 13.58 14.71 13.24
C ASN A 47 13.69 15.94 12.36
N TYR A 48 13.48 15.81 11.05
CA TYR A 48 13.67 16.89 10.07
C TYR A 48 12.55 17.02 9.04
N TYR A 49 11.81 15.93 8.74
CA TYR A 49 10.77 15.97 7.72
C TYR A 49 9.65 16.94 8.07
N LYS A 50 9.25 17.74 7.09
CA LYS A 50 8.07 18.61 7.17
C LYS A 50 7.29 18.54 5.86
N PRO A 51 5.94 18.41 5.92
CA PRO A 51 5.13 18.44 4.72
C PRO A 51 5.24 19.79 4.02
N ILE A 52 5.34 19.78 2.68
CA ILE A 52 5.34 21.00 1.86
C ILE A 52 3.93 21.57 1.77
N ASN A 53 2.93 20.69 1.61
CA ASN A 53 1.55 21.10 1.49
C ASN A 53 0.96 21.47 2.85
N PRO A 54 0.22 22.57 2.96
CA PRO A 54 -0.57 22.86 4.16
C PRO A 54 -1.70 21.85 4.31
N PRO A 55 -2.22 21.66 5.54
CA PRO A 55 -3.30 20.72 5.79
C PRO A 55 -4.56 21.02 4.98
N LEU A 56 -5.13 20.00 4.32
CA LEU A 56 -6.38 20.09 3.61
C LEU A 56 -7.55 20.19 4.61
N ASP A 57 -8.32 21.24 4.52
CA ASP A 57 -9.54 21.44 5.32
C ASP A 57 -10.74 20.83 4.60
N LEU A 58 -11.15 19.65 5.04
CA LEU A 58 -12.27 18.88 4.45
C LEU A 58 -13.64 19.58 4.63
N SER A 59 -13.74 20.61 5.43
CA SER A 59 -14.99 21.42 5.56
C SER A 59 -15.19 22.37 4.39
N LYS A 60 -14.18 22.55 3.54
CA LYS A 60 -14.20 23.47 2.39
C LYS A 60 -14.20 22.71 1.08
N ASN A 61 -14.78 23.31 0.06
CA ASN A 61 -14.73 22.77 -1.29
C ASN A 61 -13.38 23.05 -1.97
N GLY A 62 -12.85 22.03 -2.64
CA GLY A 62 -11.60 22.14 -3.40
C GLY A 62 -10.36 22.10 -2.51
N ASN A 63 -9.22 22.37 -3.12
CA ASN A 63 -7.92 22.39 -2.46
C ASN A 63 -7.09 23.59 -2.97
N PRO A 64 -7.50 24.83 -2.69
CA PRO A 64 -6.87 26.02 -3.28
C PRO A 64 -5.46 26.28 -2.76
N ASP A 65 -5.11 25.71 -1.60
CA ASP A 65 -3.86 26.00 -0.91
C ASP A 65 -2.77 24.95 -1.19
N ILE A 66 -3.06 23.96 -2.07
CA ILE A 66 -2.07 22.96 -2.43
C ILE A 66 -0.88 23.58 -3.16
N ILE A 67 0.35 23.25 -2.73
CA ILE A 67 1.59 23.74 -3.30
C ILE A 67 2.12 22.77 -4.37
N ASP A 68 2.18 21.49 -4.02
CA ASP A 68 2.64 20.44 -4.93
C ASP A 68 1.69 19.23 -4.85
N PRO A 69 0.89 18.95 -5.89
CA PRO A 69 -0.05 17.84 -5.90
C PRO A 69 0.61 16.46 -5.92
N ASN A 70 1.90 16.38 -6.19
CA ASN A 70 2.68 15.15 -6.16
C ASN A 70 3.37 14.89 -4.81
N ARG A 71 3.08 15.74 -3.82
CA ARG A 71 3.62 15.62 -2.46
C ARG A 71 2.49 15.38 -1.48
N TRP A 72 2.78 14.57 -0.48
CA TRP A 72 1.82 14.27 0.58
C TRP A 72 1.26 15.55 1.21
N GLN A 73 -0.04 15.52 1.50
CA GLN A 73 -0.76 16.60 2.16
C GLN A 73 -1.46 16.07 3.40
N PRO A 74 -1.22 16.65 4.58
CA PRO A 74 -1.94 16.25 5.78
C PRO A 74 -3.43 16.60 5.67
N LEU A 75 -4.29 15.78 6.28
CA LEU A 75 -5.72 16.03 6.37
C LEU A 75 -6.04 16.66 7.73
N LYS A 76 -6.80 17.75 7.71
CA LYS A 76 -7.35 18.34 8.93
C LYS A 76 -8.64 17.61 9.28
N ILE A 77 -8.50 16.48 9.97
CA ILE A 77 -9.63 15.65 10.39
C ILE A 77 -10.02 16.03 11.80
N LEU A 78 -11.29 16.38 11.97
CA LEU A 78 -11.87 16.58 13.30
C LEU A 78 -12.26 15.21 13.87
N ASN A 79 -11.83 14.91 15.10
CA ASN A 79 -12.09 13.63 15.77
C ASN A 79 -11.49 12.42 15.05
N PHE A 80 -10.21 12.50 14.67
CA PHE A 80 -9.48 11.35 14.15
C PHE A 80 -9.36 10.27 15.24
N ILE A 81 -9.73 9.05 14.91
CA ILE A 81 -9.60 7.88 15.79
C ILE A 81 -8.59 6.93 15.13
N ASP A 82 -7.55 6.55 15.87
CA ASP A 82 -6.57 5.60 15.38
C ASP A 82 -7.12 4.16 15.33
N GLN A 83 -6.35 3.24 14.74
CA GLN A 83 -6.73 1.82 14.65
C GLN A 83 -6.88 1.12 16.01
N SER A 84 -6.35 1.70 17.07
CA SER A 84 -6.49 1.21 18.45
C SER A 84 -7.72 1.80 19.17
N GLY A 85 -8.47 2.68 18.50
CA GLY A 85 -9.65 3.33 19.05
C GLY A 85 -9.37 4.56 19.90
N ASN A 86 -8.15 5.11 19.87
CA ASN A 86 -7.79 6.31 20.61
C ASN A 86 -8.11 7.57 19.80
N LEU A 87 -8.65 8.57 20.47
CA LEU A 87 -8.83 9.89 19.88
C LEU A 87 -7.47 10.57 19.72
N ILE A 88 -7.10 10.89 18.48
CA ILE A 88 -5.90 11.66 18.15
C ILE A 88 -6.32 13.12 18.01
N GLU A 89 -5.71 13.99 18.81
CA GLU A 89 -5.88 15.43 18.70
C GLU A 89 -4.85 16.02 17.73
N GLY A 90 -5.31 16.85 16.82
CA GLY A 90 -4.43 17.56 15.89
C GLY A 90 -4.51 17.02 14.46
N ILE A 91 -3.45 17.28 13.69
CA ILE A 91 -3.33 16.86 12.29
C ILE A 91 -2.41 15.65 12.26
N PRO A 92 -2.86 14.53 11.66
CA PRO A 92 -2.02 13.35 11.53
C PRO A 92 -0.69 13.67 10.84
N GLU A 93 0.39 13.13 11.38
CA GLU A 93 1.72 13.26 10.80
C GLU A 93 1.94 12.23 9.69
N PHE A 94 2.88 12.51 8.78
CA PHE A 94 3.30 11.55 7.77
C PHE A 94 4.00 10.37 8.45
N ILE A 95 3.57 9.17 8.11
CA ILE A 95 4.11 7.96 8.74
C ILE A 95 5.51 7.67 8.21
N SER A 96 6.47 7.63 9.12
CA SER A 96 7.86 7.16 8.89
C SER A 96 8.58 7.80 7.67
N PRO A 97 8.54 9.13 7.49
CA PRO A 97 9.14 9.77 6.31
C PRO A 97 10.68 9.64 6.26
N GLU A 98 11.29 9.35 7.40
CA GLU A 98 12.74 9.23 7.58
C GLU A 98 13.19 7.76 7.62
N TRP A 99 12.34 6.83 7.19
CA TRP A 99 12.59 5.39 7.26
C TRP A 99 13.85 4.93 6.52
N GLY A 100 14.35 5.68 5.55
CA GLY A 100 15.66 5.45 4.92
C GLY A 100 16.86 5.47 5.88
N ASN A 101 16.67 5.96 7.12
CA ASN A 101 17.70 5.91 8.15
C ASN A 101 17.74 4.58 8.91
N VAL A 102 16.68 3.77 8.85
CA VAL A 102 16.61 2.46 9.51
C VAL A 102 17.64 1.54 8.89
N LEU A 103 18.33 0.78 9.73
CA LEU A 103 19.32 -0.20 9.26
C LEU A 103 18.60 -1.34 8.52
N PRO A 104 18.90 -1.57 7.24
CA PRO A 104 18.25 -2.61 6.49
C PRO A 104 18.66 -4.01 6.98
N PHE A 105 17.74 -4.95 6.92
CA PHE A 105 17.97 -6.33 7.36
C PHE A 105 18.85 -7.11 6.37
N ALA A 106 18.65 -6.95 5.07
CA ALA A 106 19.27 -7.78 4.04
C ALA A 106 20.16 -6.99 3.06
N LEU A 107 20.13 -5.66 3.11
CA LEU A 107 20.93 -4.79 2.25
C LEU A 107 22.13 -4.25 3.01
N SER A 108 23.19 -3.91 2.30
CA SER A 108 24.44 -3.44 2.85
C SER A 108 24.74 -1.98 2.49
N GLU A 109 25.83 -1.43 3.01
CA GLU A 109 26.30 -0.09 2.62
C GLU A 109 26.69 -0.01 1.12
N GLU A 110 26.99 -1.14 0.48
CA GLU A 110 27.30 -1.19 -0.94
C GLU A 110 26.06 -0.91 -1.82
N ASP A 111 24.86 -1.17 -1.27
CA ASP A 111 23.58 -0.91 -1.94
C ASP A 111 23.12 0.53 -1.72
N LEU A 112 23.75 1.27 -0.80
CA LEU A 112 23.34 2.60 -0.41
C LEU A 112 23.67 3.65 -1.48
N VAL A 113 22.65 4.38 -1.94
CA VAL A 113 22.77 5.56 -2.76
C VAL A 113 22.16 6.77 -2.03
N LEU A 114 22.86 7.90 -2.08
CA LEU A 114 22.31 9.15 -1.56
C LEU A 114 21.55 9.88 -2.67
N LYS A 115 20.27 10.15 -2.42
CA LYS A 115 19.42 10.95 -3.32
C LYS A 115 19.16 12.32 -2.69
N VAL A 116 19.18 13.34 -3.51
CA VAL A 116 18.90 14.72 -3.10
C VAL A 116 17.53 15.10 -3.65
N ARG A 117 16.67 15.65 -2.79
CA ARG A 117 15.41 16.27 -3.19
C ARG A 117 15.20 17.54 -2.36
N ASP A 118 15.05 18.64 -3.06
CA ASP A 118 15.10 19.97 -2.45
C ASP A 118 16.44 20.16 -1.72
N ASP A 119 16.44 20.52 -0.45
CA ASP A 119 17.65 20.69 0.36
C ASP A 119 17.97 19.44 1.22
N ASP A 120 17.17 18.37 1.11
CA ASP A 120 17.28 17.17 1.93
C ASP A 120 18.02 16.05 1.22
N ILE A 121 18.77 15.26 1.99
CA ILE A 121 19.49 14.06 1.52
C ILE A 121 18.81 12.83 2.07
N TYR A 122 18.41 11.93 1.16
CA TYR A 122 17.75 10.67 1.48
C TYR A 122 18.69 9.48 1.23
N LYS A 123 18.71 8.58 2.20
CA LYS A 123 19.36 7.28 2.04
C LYS A 123 18.43 6.33 1.31
N VAL A 124 18.89 5.76 0.20
CA VAL A 124 18.10 4.86 -0.64
C VAL A 124 18.90 3.59 -0.90
N TYR A 125 18.44 2.48 -0.36
CA TYR A 125 19.07 1.17 -0.55
C TYR A 125 18.54 0.44 -1.79
N HIS A 126 17.32 0.72 -2.19
CA HIS A 126 16.72 0.23 -3.42
C HIS A 126 15.86 1.33 -4.05
N ASP A 127 16.13 1.65 -5.31
CA ASP A 127 15.38 2.66 -6.06
C ASP A 127 14.39 1.96 -7.01
N PRO A 128 13.10 1.92 -6.69
CA PRO A 128 12.09 1.30 -7.55
C PRO A 128 11.76 2.15 -8.80
N GLY A 129 12.42 3.27 -8.98
CA GLY A 129 12.11 4.24 -10.02
C GLY A 129 11.10 5.31 -9.59
N VAL A 130 10.74 6.15 -10.54
CA VAL A 130 9.80 7.25 -10.30
C VAL A 130 8.37 6.71 -10.28
N PRO A 131 7.58 6.97 -9.24
CA PRO A 131 6.17 6.60 -9.23
C PRO A 131 5.38 7.39 -10.28
N PRO A 132 4.18 6.91 -10.69
CA PRO A 132 3.27 7.71 -11.49
C PRO A 132 2.99 9.05 -10.81
N LEU A 133 3.18 10.14 -11.52
CA LEU A 133 3.00 11.51 -11.02
C LEU A 133 1.96 12.24 -11.87
N LEU A 134 1.19 13.12 -11.22
CA LEU A 134 0.34 14.05 -11.96
C LEU A 134 1.23 15.05 -12.69
N ASP A 135 1.09 15.13 -14.00
CA ASP A 135 1.84 16.08 -14.81
C ASP A 135 1.22 17.48 -14.71
N THR A 136 1.82 18.32 -13.90
CA THR A 136 1.42 19.72 -13.73
C THR A 136 1.93 20.65 -14.85
N ILE A 137 2.82 20.12 -15.71
CA ILE A 137 3.47 20.90 -16.79
C ILE A 137 2.91 20.49 -18.17
N GLY A 138 2.22 19.36 -18.27
CA GLY A 138 1.50 18.94 -19.47
C GLY A 138 2.28 18.08 -20.46
N GLN A 139 3.37 17.43 -20.06
CA GLN A 139 4.24 16.66 -20.96
C GLN A 139 4.73 15.29 -20.44
N GLY A 140 4.17 14.79 -19.35
CA GLY A 140 4.67 13.55 -18.73
C GLY A 140 3.95 12.29 -19.19
N GLU A 141 4.68 11.27 -19.61
CA GLU A 141 4.13 9.95 -19.94
C GLU A 141 3.51 9.26 -18.70
N LEU A 142 4.07 9.49 -17.51
CA LEU A 142 3.57 8.94 -16.25
C LEU A 142 2.23 9.52 -15.79
N ASP A 143 1.83 10.69 -16.31
CA ASP A 143 0.54 11.31 -16.02
C ASP A 143 -0.64 10.45 -16.50
N SER A 144 -0.52 9.80 -17.64
CA SER A 144 -1.56 8.90 -18.15
C SER A 144 -1.78 7.71 -17.23
N LEU A 145 -0.71 7.15 -16.68
CA LEU A 145 -0.77 6.04 -15.72
C LEU A 145 -1.37 6.51 -14.39
N PHE A 146 -0.96 7.68 -13.87
CA PHE A 146 -1.54 8.29 -12.69
C PHE A 146 -3.06 8.48 -12.84
N LYS A 147 -3.49 9.12 -13.93
CA LYS A 147 -4.91 9.37 -14.22
C LYS A 147 -5.71 8.09 -14.43
N SER A 148 -5.13 7.09 -15.10
CA SER A 148 -5.81 5.81 -15.33
C SER A 148 -6.08 5.07 -14.02
N SER A 149 -5.16 5.12 -13.05
CA SER A 149 -5.36 4.51 -11.74
C SER A 149 -6.58 5.07 -11.02
N PHE A 150 -6.77 6.40 -11.03
CA PHE A 150 -7.97 7.04 -10.46
C PHE A 150 -9.24 6.78 -11.30
N SER A 151 -9.10 6.74 -12.62
CA SER A 151 -10.22 6.42 -13.52
C SER A 151 -10.74 5.01 -13.29
N MET A 152 -9.87 4.06 -12.99
CA MET A 152 -10.24 2.68 -12.66
C MET A 152 -11.22 2.61 -11.48
N VAL A 153 -10.99 3.38 -10.42
CA VAL A 153 -11.90 3.42 -9.26
C VAL A 153 -13.28 3.92 -9.67
N SER A 154 -13.33 4.99 -10.48
CA SER A 154 -14.60 5.52 -11.00
C SER A 154 -15.32 4.52 -11.89
N ILE A 155 -14.59 3.76 -12.70
CA ILE A 155 -15.13 2.72 -13.57
C ILE A 155 -15.69 1.57 -12.73
N TRP A 156 -14.94 1.07 -11.79
CA TRP A 156 -15.44 0.03 -10.88
C TRP A 156 -16.65 0.52 -10.09
N GLY A 157 -16.62 1.76 -9.61
CA GLY A 157 -17.78 2.39 -8.98
C GLY A 157 -19.01 2.43 -9.89
N SER A 158 -18.86 2.66 -11.20
CA SER A 158 -19.95 2.62 -12.17
C SER A 158 -20.49 1.21 -12.43
N HIS A 159 -19.74 0.17 -12.11
CA HIS A 159 -20.09 -1.23 -12.31
C HIS A 159 -20.64 -1.91 -11.04
N LEU A 160 -20.84 -1.17 -9.95
CA LEU A 160 -21.30 -1.73 -8.67
C LEU A 160 -22.78 -2.17 -8.65
N ASP A 161 -23.55 -1.83 -9.69
CA ASP A 161 -24.95 -2.25 -9.80
C ASP A 161 -25.05 -3.75 -10.09
N LYS A 162 -25.39 -4.53 -9.07
CA LYS A 162 -25.60 -5.97 -9.18
C LYS A 162 -26.83 -6.36 -10.00
N ASP A 163 -27.73 -5.42 -10.26
CA ASP A 163 -28.99 -5.64 -10.94
C ASP A 163 -28.94 -5.17 -12.42
N ASP A 164 -27.76 -4.78 -12.93
CA ASP A 164 -27.55 -4.40 -14.34
C ASP A 164 -27.70 -5.59 -15.32
N GLY A 165 -27.76 -6.80 -14.81
CA GLY A 165 -27.92 -8.05 -15.58
C GLY A 165 -26.66 -8.51 -16.31
N ILE A 166 -25.51 -7.85 -16.10
CA ILE A 166 -24.24 -8.22 -16.71
C ILE A 166 -23.59 -9.30 -15.85
N LEU A 167 -23.23 -10.40 -16.52
CA LEU A 167 -22.57 -11.54 -15.87
C LEU A 167 -21.14 -11.68 -16.37
N TRP A 168 -20.22 -11.96 -15.45
CA TRP A 168 -18.83 -12.21 -15.74
C TRP A 168 -18.43 -13.62 -15.36
N ASP A 169 -17.60 -14.23 -16.21
CA ASP A 169 -16.84 -15.43 -15.84
C ASP A 169 -15.56 -14.98 -15.11
N ILE A 170 -15.45 -15.35 -13.84
CA ILE A 170 -14.29 -15.05 -12.98
C ILE A 170 -13.35 -16.26 -12.83
N SER A 171 -13.52 -17.29 -13.66
CA SER A 171 -12.59 -18.42 -13.67
C SER A 171 -11.19 -17.99 -14.13
N PRO A 172 -10.16 -18.78 -13.82
CA PRO A 172 -8.80 -18.50 -14.31
C PRO A 172 -8.65 -18.41 -15.83
N ASN A 173 -9.64 -18.92 -16.58
CA ASN A 173 -9.67 -18.85 -18.06
C ASN A 173 -10.32 -17.59 -18.60
N SER A 174 -10.77 -16.71 -17.73
CA SER A 174 -11.54 -15.52 -18.10
C SER A 174 -10.71 -14.24 -18.08
N ILE A 175 -11.38 -13.12 -18.30
CA ILE A 175 -10.83 -11.78 -18.14
C ILE A 175 -10.31 -11.57 -16.71
N GLY A 176 -9.29 -10.72 -16.56
CA GLY A 176 -8.67 -10.44 -15.26
C GLY A 176 -7.53 -11.39 -14.89
N ASN A 177 -7.19 -12.35 -15.75
CA ASN A 177 -6.17 -13.37 -15.46
C ASN A 177 -5.03 -13.33 -16.48
N LEU A 178 -4.20 -12.30 -16.42
CA LEU A 178 -3.04 -12.15 -17.29
C LEU A 178 -2.07 -13.33 -17.17
N GLN A 179 -1.72 -13.94 -18.29
CA GLN A 179 -0.64 -14.94 -18.34
C GLN A 179 0.74 -14.30 -18.29
N SER A 180 0.86 -13.08 -18.81
CA SER A 180 2.10 -12.29 -18.78
C SER A 180 1.76 -10.81 -18.72
N TYR A 181 2.54 -10.07 -17.94
CA TYR A 181 2.43 -8.62 -17.86
C TYR A 181 3.30 -7.96 -18.93
N PRO A 182 2.94 -6.76 -19.41
CA PRO A 182 3.82 -5.96 -20.24
C PRO A 182 5.15 -5.68 -19.52
N GLU A 183 6.25 -5.62 -20.28
CA GLU A 183 7.55 -5.22 -19.74
C GLU A 183 7.58 -3.74 -19.36
N ASN A 184 6.78 -2.92 -20.06
CA ASN A 184 6.70 -1.49 -19.82
C ASN A 184 5.46 -1.15 -18.99
N ILE A 185 5.66 -0.57 -17.81
CA ILE A 185 4.58 -0.15 -16.91
C ILE A 185 3.59 0.84 -17.56
N LEU A 186 4.04 1.64 -18.54
CA LEU A 186 3.18 2.59 -19.26
C LEU A 186 2.12 1.91 -20.13
N GLU A 187 2.26 0.62 -20.40
CA GLU A 187 1.31 -0.16 -21.18
C GLU A 187 0.19 -0.77 -20.32
N PHE A 188 0.33 -0.77 -18.98
CA PHE A 188 -0.66 -1.37 -18.08
C PHE A 188 -2.05 -0.77 -18.23
N HIS A 189 -2.17 0.53 -18.48
CA HIS A 189 -3.45 1.19 -18.64
C HIS A 189 -4.26 0.70 -19.86
N SER A 190 -3.62 0.10 -20.85
CA SER A 190 -4.27 -0.44 -22.05
C SER A 190 -4.85 -1.84 -21.87
N LEU A 191 -4.54 -2.50 -20.74
CA LEU A 191 -4.96 -3.86 -20.47
C LEU A 191 -6.40 -3.95 -19.95
N TYR A 192 -6.96 -2.85 -19.47
CA TYR A 192 -8.28 -2.86 -18.89
C TYR A 192 -9.36 -2.39 -19.86
N ASP A 193 -10.42 -3.18 -20.02
CA ASP A 193 -11.58 -2.80 -20.82
C ASP A 193 -12.47 -1.86 -20.01
N TYR A 194 -12.44 -0.57 -20.35
CA TYR A 194 -13.20 0.46 -19.65
C TYR A 194 -14.73 0.37 -19.85
N PHE A 195 -15.19 -0.35 -20.86
CA PHE A 195 -16.62 -0.48 -21.14
C PHE A 195 -17.23 -1.71 -20.47
N ASN A 196 -16.58 -2.85 -20.62
CA ASN A 196 -17.08 -4.10 -20.09
C ASN A 196 -16.47 -4.43 -18.71
N GLY A 197 -15.33 -3.85 -18.41
CA GLY A 197 -14.51 -4.19 -17.24
C GLY A 197 -13.63 -5.43 -17.48
N GLY A 198 -12.62 -5.59 -16.61
CA GLY A 198 -11.64 -6.66 -16.73
C GLY A 198 -10.52 -6.37 -17.73
N ASP A 199 -9.49 -7.21 -17.76
CA ASP A 199 -8.44 -7.07 -18.77
C ASP A 199 -8.85 -7.73 -20.10
N VAL A 200 -8.13 -7.35 -21.16
CA VAL A 200 -8.37 -7.84 -22.52
C VAL A 200 -7.52 -9.07 -22.86
N SER A 201 -6.81 -9.63 -21.90
CA SER A 201 -5.92 -10.77 -22.12
C SER A 201 -6.67 -12.08 -22.13
N THR A 202 -5.95 -13.14 -22.48
CA THR A 202 -6.43 -14.51 -22.38
C THR A 202 -5.99 -15.10 -21.05
N GLY A 203 -6.91 -15.70 -20.33
CA GLY A 203 -6.63 -16.42 -19.09
C GLY A 203 -5.94 -17.78 -19.28
N PHE A 204 -5.86 -18.56 -18.22
CA PHE A 204 -5.21 -19.87 -18.19
C PHE A 204 -6.22 -20.98 -18.52
N ASP A 205 -6.04 -21.69 -19.63
CA ASP A 205 -6.97 -22.74 -20.05
C ASP A 205 -6.96 -23.97 -19.14
N ILE A 206 -5.78 -24.36 -18.66
CA ILE A 206 -5.56 -25.65 -18.01
C ILE A 206 -5.02 -25.42 -16.59
N ASN A 207 -5.66 -26.06 -15.63
CA ASN A 207 -5.15 -26.11 -14.27
C ASN A 207 -3.86 -26.95 -14.23
N PRO A 208 -2.71 -26.41 -13.82
CA PRO A 208 -1.42 -27.09 -13.85
C PRO A 208 -1.31 -28.27 -12.88
N PHE A 209 -2.17 -28.35 -11.87
CA PHE A 209 -2.16 -29.41 -10.87
C PHE A 209 -3.05 -30.60 -11.26
N THR A 210 -4.22 -30.31 -11.85
CA THR A 210 -5.19 -31.34 -12.21
C THR A 210 -5.10 -31.74 -13.66
N ASN A 211 -4.43 -30.93 -14.49
CA ASN A 211 -4.36 -31.09 -15.95
C ASN A 211 -5.75 -31.10 -16.63
N GLN A 212 -6.72 -30.43 -16.00
CA GLN A 212 -8.07 -30.28 -16.52
C GLN A 212 -8.34 -28.82 -16.89
N LYS A 213 -9.31 -28.61 -17.79
CA LYS A 213 -9.78 -27.24 -18.07
C LYS A 213 -10.45 -26.66 -16.84
N TYR A 214 -10.31 -25.34 -16.68
CA TYR A 214 -11.09 -24.60 -15.69
C TYR A 214 -12.56 -24.56 -16.11
N GLU A 215 -13.46 -24.76 -15.16
CA GLU A 215 -14.89 -24.54 -15.34
C GLU A 215 -15.21 -23.07 -15.20
N GLU A 216 -16.20 -22.61 -15.97
CA GLU A 216 -16.71 -21.24 -15.87
C GLU A 216 -17.28 -20.97 -14.47
N GLN A 217 -17.01 -19.76 -13.96
CA GLN A 217 -17.51 -19.27 -12.67
C GLN A 217 -18.26 -17.96 -12.90
N ILE A 218 -19.54 -18.07 -13.22
CA ILE A 218 -20.37 -16.95 -13.60
C ILE A 218 -20.91 -16.24 -12.36
N VAL A 219 -20.65 -14.93 -12.26
CA VAL A 219 -21.11 -14.05 -11.17
C VAL A 219 -21.67 -12.73 -11.75
N PRO A 220 -22.55 -12.02 -11.00
CA PRO A 220 -22.92 -10.67 -11.37
C PRO A 220 -21.70 -9.76 -11.39
N ARG A 221 -21.55 -8.93 -12.43
CA ARG A 221 -20.43 -7.99 -12.56
C ARG A 221 -20.30 -7.08 -11.34
N GLY A 222 -21.43 -6.56 -10.85
CA GLY A 222 -21.44 -5.68 -9.70
C GLY A 222 -20.87 -6.29 -8.42
N ASP A 223 -21.11 -7.59 -8.17
CA ASP A 223 -20.55 -8.28 -7.01
C ASP A 223 -19.03 -8.42 -7.11
N TYR A 224 -18.53 -8.77 -8.30
CA TYR A 224 -17.08 -8.89 -8.51
C TYR A 224 -16.37 -7.54 -8.47
N THR A 225 -16.95 -6.52 -9.08
CA THR A 225 -16.39 -5.16 -9.08
C THR A 225 -16.33 -4.58 -7.68
N ARG A 226 -17.31 -4.90 -6.83
CA ARG A 226 -17.28 -4.52 -5.41
C ARG A 226 -16.06 -5.08 -4.69
N VAL A 227 -15.76 -6.37 -4.92
CA VAL A 227 -14.55 -6.99 -4.35
C VAL A 227 -13.27 -6.29 -4.84
N LEU A 228 -13.18 -5.94 -6.13
CA LEU A 228 -12.04 -5.21 -6.66
C LEU A 228 -11.90 -3.82 -6.03
N ALA A 229 -13.00 -3.09 -5.88
CA ALA A 229 -13.01 -1.77 -5.26
C ALA A 229 -12.60 -1.83 -3.79
N GLU A 230 -13.13 -2.79 -3.03
CA GLU A 230 -12.76 -3.01 -1.62
C GLU A 230 -11.28 -3.35 -1.47
N PHE A 231 -10.74 -4.19 -2.34
CA PHE A 231 -9.30 -4.53 -2.32
C PHE A 231 -8.42 -3.33 -2.67
N TRP A 232 -8.83 -2.55 -3.65
CA TRP A 232 -8.06 -1.37 -4.06
C TRP A 232 -8.09 -0.27 -3.00
N ALA A 233 -9.25 -0.06 -2.38
CA ALA A 233 -9.43 0.93 -1.32
C ALA A 233 -8.88 0.48 0.05
N ASP A 234 -8.38 -0.77 0.15
CA ASP A 234 -7.86 -1.36 1.38
C ASP A 234 -8.90 -1.46 2.51
N GLY A 235 -10.16 -1.66 2.14
CA GLY A 235 -11.24 -1.95 3.06
C GLY A 235 -11.93 -0.72 3.66
N PRO A 236 -12.71 -0.92 4.74
CA PRO A 236 -13.63 0.08 5.24
C PRO A 236 -12.98 1.34 5.81
N ASP A 237 -11.70 1.29 6.14
CA ASP A 237 -10.98 2.44 6.68
C ASP A 237 -10.55 3.44 5.59
N SER A 238 -10.69 3.06 4.33
CA SER A 238 -10.29 3.88 3.18
C SER A 238 -11.48 4.58 2.51
N GLU A 239 -12.68 4.24 2.93
CA GLU A 239 -13.92 4.89 2.51
C GLU A 239 -14.11 6.22 3.25
#